data_e4ef1ce687c4022c0f9d608272d4560b
#
_entry.id   e4ef1ce687c4022c0f9d608272d4560b
#
_cell.length_a   1.000
_cell.length_b   1.000
_cell.length_c   1.000
_cell.angle_alpha   90.00
_cell.angle_beta   90.00
_cell.angle_gamma   90.00
#
_symmetry.space_group_name_H-M   'P 1'
#
loop_
_entity.id
_entity.type
_entity.pdbx_description
1 polymer ?
#
loop_
_entity_poly.entity_id
_entity_poly.type
_entity_poly.pdbx_seq_one_letter_code
_entity_poly.pdbx_strand_id
1 'polypeptide(L)'
;MRTASGIMFVDLEQAALGDGRIELAYPRIAFPTCWCAKSVPGPVLRQAEAAYRSTWHAVTGTEVGADLAEACAGWLIRGDALVERAYRGQADQLARLPDEDWRWGTATARQRLLHRLAVVAGLGADHPRLAGLASVSLAMCERILALWPGLDELPVADDDPLRGW
;
A
#
# COMPACT_ATOMS: atom_id res chain seq x y z
N MET A 1 1.02 3.27 18.32
CA MET A 1 1.90 4.17 19.10
C MET A 1 2.58 3.37 20.20
N ARG A 2 3.89 3.54 20.38
CA ARG A 2 4.64 2.84 21.44
C ARG A 2 4.68 3.71 22.69
N THR A 3 4.37 3.14 23.85
CA THR A 3 4.39 3.82 25.17
C THR A 3 5.33 3.07 26.11
N ALA A 4 5.64 3.65 27.27
CA ALA A 4 6.41 2.96 28.31
C ALA A 4 5.73 1.68 28.82
N SER A 5 4.41 1.57 28.70
CA SER A 5 3.60 0.41 29.10
C SER A 5 3.32 -0.58 27.96
N GLY A 6 3.83 -0.35 26.75
CA GLY A 6 3.64 -1.25 25.61
C GLY A 6 3.17 -0.55 24.32
N ILE A 7 2.51 -1.31 23.47
CA ILE A 7 1.92 -0.81 22.20
C ILE A 7 0.47 -0.37 22.47
N MET A 8 0.12 0.82 22.03
CA MET A 8 -1.24 1.33 22.05
C MET A 8 -1.74 1.50 20.62
N PHE A 9 -2.92 0.97 20.34
CA PHE A 9 -3.64 1.24 19.08
C PHE A 9 -4.33 2.60 19.17
N VAL A 10 -4.33 3.32 18.05
CA VAL A 10 -4.94 4.64 17.88
C VAL A 10 -5.77 4.65 16.60
N ASP A 11 -6.55 5.70 16.37
CA ASP A 11 -7.35 5.88 15.15
C ASP A 11 -8.41 4.79 14.92
N LEU A 12 -9.05 4.35 16.01
CA LEU A 12 -10.05 3.30 15.98
C LEU A 12 -11.40 3.74 15.35
N GLU A 13 -11.55 5.00 15.01
CA GLU A 13 -12.76 5.52 14.35
C GLU A 13 -13.02 4.93 12.96
N GLN A 14 -12.01 4.29 12.36
CA GLN A 14 -12.11 3.55 11.10
C GLN A 14 -12.24 2.04 11.32
N ALA A 15 -12.27 1.58 12.57
CA ALA A 15 -12.38 0.16 12.86
C ALA A 15 -13.73 -0.40 12.37
N ALA A 16 -13.68 -1.52 11.66
CA ALA A 16 -14.86 -2.19 11.13
C ALA A 16 -14.63 -3.71 11.10
N LEU A 17 -15.72 -4.46 11.07
CA LEU A 17 -15.65 -5.88 10.75
C LEU A 17 -15.35 -6.03 9.26
N GLY A 18 -14.34 -6.81 8.91
CA GLY A 18 -13.91 -6.97 7.53
C GLY A 18 -12.99 -8.18 7.31
N ASP A 19 -12.54 -8.31 6.08
CA ASP A 19 -11.59 -9.33 5.68
C ASP A 19 -10.18 -8.96 6.18
N GLY A 20 -9.56 -9.81 6.99
CA GLY A 20 -8.22 -9.60 7.52
C GLY A 20 -7.12 -9.45 6.46
N ARG A 21 -7.38 -9.86 5.21
CA ARG A 21 -6.46 -9.64 4.07
C ARG A 21 -6.31 -8.16 3.71
N ILE A 22 -7.31 -7.34 3.97
CA ILE A 22 -7.28 -5.89 3.70
C ILE A 22 -6.20 -5.23 4.55
N GLU A 23 -6.09 -5.62 5.82
CA GLU A 23 -5.07 -5.12 6.74
C GLU A 23 -3.66 -5.59 6.34
N LEU A 24 -3.53 -6.85 5.90
CA LEU A 24 -2.25 -7.38 5.41
C LEU A 24 -1.81 -6.73 4.09
N ALA A 25 -2.74 -6.36 3.22
CA ALA A 25 -2.44 -5.65 1.99
C ALA A 25 -1.98 -4.21 2.22
N TYR A 26 -2.41 -3.58 3.31
CA TYR A 26 -2.15 -2.17 3.60
C TYR A 26 -0.65 -1.80 3.64
N PRO A 27 0.24 -2.51 4.38
CA PRO A 27 1.67 -2.27 4.34
C PRO A 27 2.32 -2.71 3.02
N ARG A 28 1.81 -3.75 2.34
CA ARG A 28 2.34 -4.18 1.03
C ARG A 28 2.20 -3.10 -0.02
N ILE A 29 1.07 -2.40 -0.02
CA ILE A 29 0.80 -1.33 -0.97
C ILE A 29 1.24 0.05 -0.42
N ALA A 30 2.16 0.03 0.54
CA ALA A 30 2.84 1.17 1.13
C ALA A 30 1.90 2.17 1.80
N PHE A 31 1.00 1.68 2.68
CA PHE A 31 0.15 2.53 3.51
C PHE A 31 -0.62 3.58 2.69
N PRO A 32 -1.53 3.16 1.82
CA PRO A 32 -2.10 4.02 0.77
C PRO A 32 -2.76 5.30 1.29
N THR A 33 -3.29 5.31 2.50
CA THR A 33 -3.96 6.48 3.08
C THR A 33 -3.09 7.28 4.06
N CYS A 34 -1.81 6.89 4.24
CA CYS A 34 -0.89 7.56 5.14
C CYS A 34 -0.01 8.60 4.41
N TRP A 35 0.22 9.74 5.04
CA TRP A 35 1.24 10.70 4.58
C TRP A 35 2.67 10.12 4.66
N CYS A 36 2.89 9.14 5.55
CA CYS A 36 4.16 8.48 5.81
C CYS A 36 4.46 7.30 4.86
N ALA A 37 3.87 7.26 3.64
CA ALA A 37 4.04 6.16 2.70
C ALA A 37 5.51 5.87 2.44
N LYS A 38 5.91 4.63 2.77
CA LYS A 38 7.25 4.06 2.53
C LYS A 38 7.08 2.60 2.11
N SER A 39 7.96 2.10 1.27
CA SER A 39 8.02 0.67 0.98
C SER A 39 8.58 -0.08 2.19
N VAL A 40 7.98 -1.20 2.53
CA VAL A 40 8.45 -2.04 3.65
C VAL A 40 9.33 -3.16 3.09
N PRO A 41 10.54 -3.37 3.64
CA PRO A 41 11.42 -4.45 3.19
C PRO A 41 10.73 -5.83 3.26
N GLY A 42 10.93 -6.65 2.23
CA GLY A 42 10.26 -7.95 2.10
C GLY A 42 10.39 -8.87 3.33
N PRO A 43 11.56 -9.00 3.98
CA PRO A 43 11.69 -9.76 5.22
C PRO A 43 10.81 -9.25 6.36
N VAL A 44 10.70 -7.92 6.52
CA VAL A 44 9.87 -7.27 7.55
C VAL A 44 8.39 -7.51 7.26
N LEU A 45 7.96 -7.38 5.98
CA LEU A 45 6.59 -7.71 5.58
C LEU A 45 6.23 -9.16 5.93
N ARG A 46 7.07 -10.12 5.57
CA ARG A 46 6.82 -11.54 5.88
C ARG A 46 6.70 -11.80 7.37
N GLN A 47 7.56 -11.18 8.18
CA GLN A 47 7.51 -11.29 9.63
C GLN A 47 6.22 -10.70 10.20
N ALA A 48 5.82 -9.52 9.76
CA ALA A 48 4.60 -8.85 10.18
C ALA A 48 3.35 -9.67 9.79
N GLU A 49 3.32 -10.18 8.57
CA GLU A 49 2.22 -11.03 8.07
C GLU A 49 2.11 -12.34 8.86
N ALA A 50 3.24 -12.99 9.16
CA ALA A 50 3.25 -14.20 9.98
C ALA A 50 2.73 -13.93 11.39
N ALA A 51 3.18 -12.85 12.04
CA ALA A 51 2.71 -12.45 13.35
C ALA A 51 1.21 -12.13 13.37
N TYR A 52 0.72 -11.39 12.35
CA TYR A 52 -0.70 -11.07 12.20
C TYR A 52 -1.54 -12.34 12.07
N ARG A 53 -1.18 -13.26 11.16
CA ARG A 53 -1.90 -14.53 10.93
C ARG A 53 -1.94 -15.39 12.18
N SER A 54 -0.80 -15.51 12.87
CA SER A 54 -0.71 -16.26 14.13
C SER A 54 -1.63 -15.68 15.22
N THR A 55 -1.61 -14.37 15.38
CA THR A 55 -2.47 -13.68 16.36
C THR A 55 -3.95 -13.80 15.97
N TRP A 56 -4.28 -13.62 14.70
CA TRP A 56 -5.64 -13.80 14.20
C TRP A 56 -6.18 -15.20 14.52
N HIS A 57 -5.40 -16.23 14.17
CA HIS A 57 -5.78 -17.61 14.46
C HIS A 57 -5.97 -17.86 15.97
N ALA A 58 -5.06 -17.37 16.79
CA ALA A 58 -5.14 -17.53 18.25
C ALA A 58 -6.38 -16.86 18.86
N VAL A 59 -6.84 -15.75 18.30
CA VAL A 59 -8.00 -15.00 18.81
C VAL A 59 -9.34 -15.50 18.25
N THR A 60 -9.36 -15.85 16.95
CA THR A 60 -10.63 -16.13 16.25
C THR A 60 -10.85 -17.62 15.97
N GLY A 61 -9.82 -18.45 16.05
CA GLY A 61 -9.83 -19.86 15.64
C GLY A 61 -9.94 -20.05 14.11
N THR A 62 -9.82 -18.97 13.32
CA THR A 62 -9.94 -19.01 11.85
C THR A 62 -8.61 -18.60 11.18
N GLU A 63 -8.49 -18.90 9.89
CA GLU A 63 -7.31 -18.57 9.10
C GLU A 63 -7.58 -17.33 8.23
N VAL A 64 -6.59 -16.46 8.11
CA VAL A 64 -6.58 -15.40 7.07
C VAL A 64 -5.96 -15.96 5.80
N GLY A 65 -6.69 -15.89 4.70
CA GLY A 65 -6.23 -16.41 3.40
C GLY A 65 -4.84 -15.90 3.00
N ALA A 66 -4.04 -16.76 2.38
CA ALA A 66 -2.66 -16.44 1.99
C ALA A 66 -2.58 -15.44 0.83
N ASP A 67 -3.54 -15.50 -0.10
CA ASP A 67 -3.59 -14.66 -1.29
C ASP A 67 -4.04 -13.23 -0.96
N LEU A 68 -3.18 -12.27 -1.22
CA LEU A 68 -3.43 -10.84 -1.00
C LEU A 68 -3.65 -10.06 -2.30
N ALA A 69 -3.64 -10.73 -3.46
CA ALA A 69 -3.69 -10.06 -4.76
C ALA A 69 -4.96 -9.21 -4.92
N GLU A 70 -6.12 -9.77 -4.57
CA GLU A 70 -7.40 -9.04 -4.65
C GLU A 70 -7.48 -7.85 -3.69
N ALA A 71 -6.96 -8.00 -2.48
CA ALA A 71 -6.95 -6.91 -1.51
C ALA A 71 -6.01 -5.76 -1.95
N CYS A 72 -4.84 -6.10 -2.52
CA CYS A 72 -3.94 -5.10 -3.11
C CYS A 72 -4.55 -4.43 -4.34
N ALA A 73 -5.21 -5.18 -5.22
CA ALA A 73 -5.94 -4.65 -6.37
C ALA A 73 -7.05 -3.69 -5.94
N GLY A 74 -7.80 -4.03 -4.89
CA GLY A 74 -8.82 -3.15 -4.31
C GLY A 74 -8.26 -1.81 -3.86
N TRP A 75 -7.09 -1.79 -3.22
CA TRP A 75 -6.41 -0.56 -2.83
C TRP A 75 -5.90 0.26 -4.03
N LEU A 76 -5.46 -0.38 -5.11
CA LEU A 76 -5.06 0.30 -6.35
C LEU A 76 -6.28 0.96 -7.02
N ILE A 77 -7.38 0.21 -7.18
CA ILE A 77 -8.59 0.66 -7.89
C ILE A 77 -9.27 1.83 -7.17
N ARG A 78 -9.20 1.87 -5.85
CA ARG A 78 -9.73 3.04 -5.10
C ARG A 78 -9.17 4.37 -5.59
N GLY A 79 -7.90 4.41 -6.02
CA GLY A 79 -7.30 5.55 -6.72
C GLY A 79 -7.19 6.86 -5.94
N ASP A 80 -7.95 7.00 -4.86
CA ASP A 80 -8.16 8.23 -4.10
C ASP A 80 -7.01 8.60 -3.14
N ALA A 81 -6.05 7.72 -2.99
CA ALA A 81 -5.01 7.85 -1.97
C ALA A 81 -3.68 8.41 -2.52
N LEU A 82 -3.74 9.34 -3.46
CA LEU A 82 -2.59 10.10 -3.95
C LEU A 82 -2.48 11.48 -3.28
N VAL A 83 -3.52 11.89 -2.55
CA VAL A 83 -3.61 13.19 -1.87
C VAL A 83 -4.12 13.01 -0.45
N GLU A 84 -3.98 14.06 0.36
CA GLU A 84 -4.59 14.16 1.68
C GLU A 84 -6.11 13.93 1.61
N ARG A 85 -6.66 13.38 2.69
CA ARG A 85 -8.09 13.06 2.78
C ARG A 85 -9.00 14.24 2.43
N ALA A 86 -8.62 15.46 2.84
CA ALA A 86 -9.39 16.67 2.60
C ALA A 86 -9.53 17.03 1.10
N TYR A 87 -8.62 16.57 0.26
CA TYR A 87 -8.61 16.88 -1.17
C TYR A 87 -9.15 15.73 -2.06
N ARG A 88 -9.51 14.60 -1.45
CA ARG A 88 -10.05 13.45 -2.19
C ARG A 88 -11.42 13.79 -2.76
N GLY A 89 -11.64 13.39 -4.01
CA GLY A 89 -12.89 13.64 -4.72
C GLY A 89 -13.09 15.07 -5.22
N GLN A 90 -12.16 15.99 -4.96
CA GLN A 90 -12.27 17.39 -5.46
C GLN A 90 -11.81 17.53 -6.91
N ALA A 91 -10.94 16.65 -7.40
CA ALA A 91 -10.44 16.64 -8.76
C ALA A 91 -10.03 15.23 -9.17
N ASP A 92 -9.96 14.95 -10.47
CA ASP A 92 -9.36 13.74 -11.00
C ASP A 92 -7.83 13.80 -10.82
N GLN A 93 -7.36 13.18 -9.76
CA GLN A 93 -5.93 13.20 -9.42
C GLN A 93 -5.09 12.41 -10.45
N LEU A 94 -5.65 11.35 -11.05
CA LEU A 94 -4.95 10.59 -12.08
C LEU A 94 -4.77 11.42 -13.36
N ALA A 95 -5.75 12.21 -13.74
CA ALA A 95 -5.66 13.10 -14.89
C ALA A 95 -4.62 14.21 -14.73
N ARG A 96 -4.28 14.60 -13.48
CA ARG A 96 -3.25 15.63 -13.21
C ARG A 96 -1.83 15.09 -13.24
N LEU A 97 -1.62 13.79 -13.00
CA LEU A 97 -0.29 13.18 -12.90
C LEU A 97 0.64 13.39 -14.10
N PRO A 98 0.16 13.45 -15.36
CA PRO A 98 1.03 13.76 -16.50
C PRO A 98 1.74 15.10 -16.37
N ASP A 99 1.06 16.11 -15.87
CA ASP A 99 1.53 17.50 -15.84
C ASP A 99 2.19 17.87 -14.52
N GLU A 100 1.80 17.24 -13.41
CA GLU A 100 2.22 17.62 -12.07
C GLU A 100 2.56 16.39 -11.21
N ASP A 101 3.68 16.45 -10.47
CA ASP A 101 4.04 15.47 -9.45
C ASP A 101 4.11 16.14 -8.07
N TRP A 102 2.99 16.17 -7.38
CA TRP A 102 2.92 16.77 -6.05
C TRP A 102 3.41 15.80 -4.97
N ARG A 103 3.98 16.38 -3.92
CA ARG A 103 4.41 15.62 -2.74
C ARG A 103 3.32 15.63 -1.68
N TRP A 104 3.03 14.45 -1.14
CA TRP A 104 2.21 14.30 0.05
C TRP A 104 2.99 13.50 1.11
N GLY A 105 3.49 14.20 2.13
CA GLY A 105 4.34 13.60 3.15
C GLY A 105 5.69 13.12 2.60
N THR A 106 6.00 11.85 2.80
CA THR A 106 7.32 11.28 2.48
C THR A 106 7.53 10.99 1.00
N ALA A 107 6.47 10.86 0.21
CA ALA A 107 6.54 10.42 -1.18
C ALA A 107 5.72 11.30 -2.12
N THR A 108 6.09 11.28 -3.41
CA THR A 108 5.32 11.96 -4.46
C THR A 108 4.15 11.09 -4.94
N ALA A 109 3.22 11.71 -5.65
CA ALA A 109 2.06 11.02 -6.22
C ALA A 109 2.49 9.97 -7.25
N ARG A 110 3.48 10.29 -8.11
CA ARG A 110 4.03 9.35 -9.11
C ARG A 110 4.72 8.16 -8.45
N GLN A 111 5.53 8.38 -7.41
CA GLN A 111 6.15 7.30 -6.62
C GLN A 111 5.11 6.36 -6.01
N ARG A 112 4.05 6.94 -5.41
CA ARG A 112 2.95 6.15 -4.82
C ARG A 112 2.23 5.31 -5.87
N LEU A 113 1.90 5.90 -7.02
CA LEU A 113 1.22 5.19 -8.09
C LEU A 113 2.09 4.08 -8.67
N LEU A 114 3.35 4.37 -8.99
CA LEU A 114 4.29 3.39 -9.53
C LEU A 114 4.43 2.17 -8.61
N HIS A 115 4.63 2.39 -7.31
CA HIS A 115 4.74 1.31 -6.33
C HIS A 115 3.48 0.43 -6.29
N ARG A 116 2.29 1.03 -6.25
CA ARG A 116 1.02 0.29 -6.21
C ARG A 116 0.80 -0.55 -7.47
N LEU A 117 1.08 0.03 -8.64
CA LEU A 117 1.01 -0.69 -9.91
C LEU A 117 1.98 -1.87 -9.93
N ALA A 118 3.23 -1.68 -9.49
CA ALA A 118 4.23 -2.74 -9.45
C ALA A 118 3.82 -3.89 -8.50
N VAL A 119 3.25 -3.58 -7.33
CA VAL A 119 2.73 -4.61 -6.41
C VAL A 119 1.61 -5.42 -7.05
N VAL A 120 0.64 -4.75 -7.68
CA VAL A 120 -0.50 -5.44 -8.34
C VAL A 120 -0.05 -6.21 -9.57
N ALA A 121 0.89 -5.68 -10.35
CA ALA A 121 1.49 -6.40 -11.47
C ALA A 121 2.15 -7.71 -11.01
N GLY A 122 2.95 -7.65 -9.94
CA GLY A 122 3.64 -8.83 -9.42
C GLY A 122 2.71 -9.88 -8.79
N LEU A 123 1.76 -9.45 -7.96
CA LEU A 123 0.85 -10.38 -7.27
C LEU A 123 -0.27 -10.91 -8.18
N GLY A 124 -0.67 -10.15 -9.18
CA GLY A 124 -1.78 -10.50 -10.06
C GLY A 124 -1.40 -11.29 -11.30
N ALA A 125 -0.11 -11.43 -11.61
CA ALA A 125 0.35 -12.05 -12.86
C ALA A 125 -0.20 -13.48 -13.05
N ASP A 126 -0.11 -14.30 -12.01
CA ASP A 126 -0.57 -15.69 -12.02
C ASP A 126 -1.98 -15.87 -11.42
N HIS A 127 -2.65 -14.77 -11.03
CA HIS A 127 -3.96 -14.83 -10.42
C HIS A 127 -5.07 -14.89 -11.48
N PRO A 128 -5.93 -15.95 -11.49
CA PRO A 128 -6.87 -16.20 -12.59
C PRO A 128 -7.80 -15.04 -12.95
N ARG A 129 -8.19 -14.25 -11.95
CA ARG A 129 -9.12 -13.11 -12.13
C ARG A 129 -8.44 -11.77 -12.32
N LEU A 130 -7.13 -11.67 -12.03
CA LEU A 130 -6.40 -10.40 -12.03
C LEU A 130 -5.34 -10.29 -13.13
N ALA A 131 -5.13 -11.33 -13.93
CA ALA A 131 -4.11 -11.33 -14.99
C ALA A 131 -4.24 -10.13 -15.94
N GLY A 132 -5.46 -9.75 -16.31
CA GLY A 132 -5.71 -8.56 -17.13
C GLY A 132 -5.32 -7.25 -16.42
N LEU A 133 -5.69 -7.10 -15.15
CA LEU A 133 -5.31 -5.93 -14.34
C LEU A 133 -3.79 -5.89 -14.12
N ALA A 134 -3.16 -7.03 -13.86
CA ALA A 134 -1.71 -7.14 -13.70
C ALA A 134 -0.97 -6.71 -14.99
N SER A 135 -1.43 -7.18 -16.14
CA SER A 135 -0.86 -6.80 -17.44
C SER A 135 -0.98 -5.29 -17.70
N VAL A 136 -2.14 -4.69 -17.44
CA VAL A 136 -2.34 -3.23 -17.53
C VAL A 136 -1.44 -2.50 -16.55
N SER A 137 -1.34 -2.97 -15.30
CA SER A 137 -0.49 -2.37 -14.27
C SER A 137 0.98 -2.39 -14.68
N LEU A 138 1.46 -3.49 -15.25
CA LEU A 138 2.83 -3.59 -15.77
C LEU A 138 3.08 -2.60 -16.91
N ALA A 139 2.19 -2.55 -17.90
CA ALA A 139 2.30 -1.60 -19.02
C ALA A 139 2.27 -0.14 -18.54
N MET A 140 1.47 0.18 -17.52
CA MET A 140 1.47 1.50 -16.89
C MET A 140 2.79 1.80 -16.18
N CYS A 141 3.39 0.85 -15.46
CA CYS A 141 4.71 1.02 -14.86
C CYS A 141 5.77 1.36 -15.94
N GLU A 142 5.81 0.58 -17.02
CA GLU A 142 6.72 0.82 -18.13
C GLU A 142 6.52 2.22 -18.74
N ARG A 143 5.27 2.62 -18.94
CA ARG A 143 4.94 3.94 -19.47
C ARG A 143 5.34 5.07 -18.52
N ILE A 144 5.13 4.92 -17.23
CA ILE A 144 5.54 5.88 -16.19
C ILE A 144 7.05 6.07 -16.21
N LEU A 145 7.82 4.98 -16.21
CA LEU A 145 9.27 5.03 -16.22
C LEU A 145 9.85 5.59 -17.54
N ALA A 146 9.17 5.34 -18.66
CA ALA A 146 9.55 5.94 -19.95
C ALA A 146 9.30 7.45 -20.01
N LEU A 147 8.21 7.93 -19.39
CA LEU A 147 7.87 9.36 -19.34
C LEU A 147 8.72 10.13 -18.33
N TRP A 148 9.07 9.49 -17.23
CA TRP A 148 9.86 10.10 -16.14
C TRP A 148 11.03 9.21 -15.73
N PRO A 149 12.08 9.15 -16.56
CA PRO A 149 13.23 8.22 -16.35
C PRO A 149 14.05 8.54 -15.09
N GLY A 150 13.87 9.72 -14.50
CA GLY A 150 14.48 10.12 -13.22
C GLY A 150 13.56 9.93 -12.00
N LEU A 151 12.43 9.22 -12.16
CA LEU A 151 11.53 8.97 -11.03
C LEU A 151 12.17 7.95 -10.08
N ASP A 152 12.49 8.39 -8.87
CA ASP A 152 12.99 7.52 -7.80
C ASP A 152 11.92 6.53 -7.34
N GLU A 153 12.37 5.41 -6.81
CA GLU A 153 11.50 4.47 -6.10
C GLU A 153 10.91 5.12 -4.84
N LEU A 154 9.83 4.50 -4.33
CA LEU A 154 9.26 4.90 -3.07
C LEU A 154 10.29 4.76 -1.94
N PRO A 155 10.44 5.76 -1.04
CA PRO A 155 11.36 5.66 0.08
C PRO A 155 11.15 4.37 0.87
N VAL A 156 12.23 3.72 1.27
CA VAL A 156 12.19 2.49 2.09
C VAL A 156 11.96 2.88 3.54
N ALA A 157 11.18 2.09 4.26
CA ALA A 157 11.05 2.22 5.71
C ALA A 157 12.39 1.84 6.37
N ASP A 158 12.87 2.68 7.28
CA ASP A 158 14.08 2.40 8.04
C ASP A 158 13.90 1.16 8.92
N ASP A 159 14.95 0.37 9.05
CA ASP A 159 14.96 -0.79 9.96
C ASP A 159 14.91 -0.36 11.44
N ASP A 160 15.18 0.93 11.73
CA ASP A 160 15.09 1.50 13.07
C ASP A 160 13.66 2.06 13.31
N PRO A 161 12.80 1.34 14.04
CA PRO A 161 11.43 1.77 14.31
C PRO A 161 11.34 3.03 15.16
N LEU A 162 12.49 3.58 15.61
CA LEU A 162 12.57 4.79 16.44
C LEU A 162 13.02 6.03 15.66
N ARG A 163 13.50 5.87 14.42
CA ARG A 163 13.90 6.99 13.56
C ARG A 163 12.82 7.29 12.53
N GLY A 164 11.96 8.23 12.83
CA GLY A 164 11.17 8.86 11.77
C GLY A 164 9.66 8.71 11.82
N TRP A 165 9.09 8.71 13.01
CA TRP A 165 7.65 8.98 13.19
C TRP A 165 7.46 10.32 13.88
#